data_1c5be1bd7e0f25bec80debd071158daf
#
_entry.id   1c5be1bd7e0f25bec80debd071158daf
#
_cell.length_a   1.000
_cell.length_b   1.000
_cell.length_c   1.000
_cell.angle_alpha   90.00
_cell.angle_beta   90.00
_cell.angle_gamma   90.00
#
_symmetry.space_group_name_H-M   'P 1'
#
loop_
_entity.id
_entity.type
_entity.pdbx_description
1 polymer ?
#
loop_
_entity_poly.entity_id
_entity_poly.type
_entity_poly.pdbx_seq_one_letter_code
_entity_poly.pdbx_strand_id
1 'polypeptide(L)'
;MASQESLDLIYMQTALLHASLSKATRAKVGSCLVTKQGVCLTGYNGTPSGMDNTCEIFEHINFTGETKSYTKPEVLHSERNCLMKAAREGISVVGGTIYITLSPCVQCSAMLIQA
;
A
#
# COMPACT_ATOMS: atom_id res chain seq x y z
N MET A 1 4.52 11.18 27.07
CA MET A 1 3.85 10.70 25.84
C MET A 1 4.46 11.42 24.64
N ALA A 2 4.54 10.72 23.52
CA ALA A 2 5.03 11.33 22.28
C ALA A 2 4.01 12.36 21.73
N SER A 3 4.50 13.44 21.13
CA SER A 3 3.64 14.39 20.44
C SER A 3 3.05 13.79 19.18
N GLN A 4 1.95 14.36 18.67
CA GLN A 4 1.35 13.91 17.41
C GLN A 4 2.34 14.08 16.25
N GLU A 5 3.15 15.14 16.25
CA GLU A 5 4.19 15.33 15.23
C GLU A 5 5.22 14.19 15.24
N SER A 6 5.66 13.78 16.41
CA SER A 6 6.61 12.66 16.53
C SER A 6 6.00 11.35 16.07
N LEU A 7 4.74 11.10 16.39
CA LEU A 7 4.02 9.91 15.95
C LEU A 7 3.84 9.91 14.43
N ASP A 8 3.44 11.04 13.86
CA ASP A 8 3.25 11.16 12.41
C ASP A 8 4.56 10.89 11.67
N LEU A 9 5.67 11.42 12.18
CA LEU A 9 6.99 11.18 11.58
C LEU A 9 7.37 9.71 11.63
N ILE A 10 7.21 9.07 12.77
CA ILE A 10 7.53 7.64 12.95
C ILE A 10 6.67 6.76 12.03
N TYR A 11 5.38 7.03 11.97
CA TYR A 11 4.50 6.23 11.12
C TYR A 11 4.76 6.45 9.62
N MET A 12 5.09 7.67 9.20
CA MET A 12 5.51 7.91 7.82
C MET A 12 6.82 7.20 7.48
N GLN A 13 7.78 7.20 8.40
CA GLN A 13 9.03 6.45 8.22
C GLN A 13 8.78 4.95 8.15
N THR A 14 7.85 4.44 8.96
CA THR A 14 7.42 3.04 8.92
C THR A 14 6.83 2.69 7.55
N ALA A 15 5.99 3.54 7.00
CA ALA A 15 5.43 3.37 5.66
C ALA A 15 6.53 3.34 4.59
N LEU A 16 7.49 4.25 4.67
CA LEU A 16 8.63 4.30 3.74
C LEU A 16 9.48 3.04 3.80
N LEU A 17 9.75 2.54 4.99
CA LEU A 17 10.53 1.30 5.17
C LEU A 17 9.79 0.11 4.53
N HIS A 18 8.48 0.02 4.73
CA HIS A 18 7.70 -1.07 4.15
C HIS A 18 7.58 -0.97 2.63
N ALA A 19 7.62 0.23 2.06
CA ALA A 19 7.66 0.40 0.61
C ALA A 19 8.82 -0.36 -0.03
N SER A 20 9.96 -0.44 0.65
CA SER A 20 11.15 -1.14 0.14
C SER A 20 10.94 -2.65 -0.02
N LEU A 21 9.92 -3.22 0.62
CA LEU A 21 9.59 -4.64 0.51
C LEU A 21 8.83 -4.98 -0.78
N SER A 22 8.27 -3.99 -1.46
CA SER A 22 7.53 -4.20 -2.70
C SER A 22 8.45 -4.73 -3.80
N LYS A 23 7.94 -5.68 -4.58
CA LYS A 23 8.59 -6.21 -5.78
C LYS A 23 8.22 -5.46 -7.05
N ALA A 24 7.36 -4.43 -6.94
CA ALA A 24 6.96 -3.62 -8.08
C ALA A 24 8.15 -2.84 -8.64
N THR A 25 8.19 -2.68 -9.95
CA THR A 25 9.24 -1.92 -10.64
C THR A 25 8.79 -0.52 -11.01
N ARG A 26 7.47 -0.30 -11.21
CA ARG A 26 6.92 1.02 -11.58
C ARG A 26 6.92 1.97 -10.40
N ALA A 27 6.38 1.54 -9.27
CA ALA A 27 6.38 2.33 -8.04
C ALA A 27 6.31 1.39 -6.84
N LYS A 28 7.14 1.64 -5.85
CA LYS A 28 7.10 0.94 -4.57
C LYS A 28 6.40 1.85 -3.57
N VAL A 29 5.23 1.41 -3.11
CA VAL A 29 4.38 2.19 -2.20
C VAL A 29 4.24 1.44 -0.89
N GLY A 30 4.39 2.15 0.21
CA GLY A 30 4.18 1.62 1.55
C GLY A 30 3.13 2.39 2.30
N SER A 31 2.51 1.75 3.26
CA SER A 31 1.51 2.37 4.11
C SER A 31 1.57 1.83 5.54
N CYS A 32 1.10 2.67 6.45
CA CYS A 32 0.95 2.33 7.86
C CYS A 32 -0.42 2.83 8.31
N LEU A 33 -1.31 1.92 8.70
CA LEU A 33 -2.64 2.24 9.19
C LEU A 33 -2.64 2.08 10.70
N VAL A 34 -2.95 3.16 11.42
CA VAL A 34 -2.96 3.17 12.88
C VAL A 34 -4.40 3.30 13.34
N THR A 35 -4.87 2.31 14.11
CA THR A 35 -6.22 2.32 14.63
C THR A 35 -6.36 3.30 15.79
N LYS A 36 -7.60 3.60 16.18
CA LYS A 36 -7.88 4.43 17.37
C LYS A 36 -7.21 3.89 18.63
N GLN A 37 -7.08 2.57 18.74
CA GLN A 37 -6.47 1.91 19.89
C GLN A 37 -4.95 1.81 19.79
N GLY A 38 -4.36 2.34 18.73
CA GLY A 38 -2.91 2.34 18.54
C GLY A 38 -2.34 1.10 17.86
N VAL A 39 -3.18 0.23 17.31
CA VAL A 39 -2.69 -0.93 16.53
C VAL A 39 -2.17 -0.44 15.19
N CYS A 40 -0.95 -0.80 14.85
CA CYS A 40 -0.30 -0.41 13.61
C CYS A 40 -0.32 -1.58 12.63
N LEU A 41 -0.96 -1.38 11.48
CA LEU A 41 -0.98 -2.32 10.37
C LEU A 41 -0.16 -1.74 9.23
N THR A 42 0.72 -2.54 8.67
CA THR A 42 1.60 -2.11 7.59
C THR A 42 1.24 -2.80 6.28
N GLY A 43 1.51 -2.14 5.18
CA GLY A 43 1.28 -2.70 3.86
C GLY A 43 2.24 -2.13 2.84
N TYR A 44 2.41 -2.87 1.77
CA TYR A 44 3.12 -2.43 0.57
C TYR A 44 2.42 -3.05 -0.64
N ASN A 45 2.58 -2.42 -1.80
CA ASN A 45 1.93 -2.92 -3.01
C ASN A 45 2.55 -4.22 -3.49
N GLY A 46 1.72 -5.16 -3.87
CA GLY A 46 2.17 -6.47 -4.32
C GLY A 46 1.01 -7.39 -4.69
N THR A 47 1.36 -8.53 -5.24
CA THR A 47 0.39 -9.58 -5.58
C THR A 47 -0.10 -10.27 -4.30
N PRO A 48 -1.29 -10.89 -4.35
CA PRO A 48 -1.77 -11.69 -3.21
C PRO A 48 -0.78 -12.78 -2.81
N SER A 49 -0.78 -13.14 -1.53
CA SER A 49 0.08 -14.20 -0.99
C SER A 49 -0.11 -15.51 -1.76
N GLY A 50 1.00 -16.13 -2.15
CA GLY A 50 0.99 -17.41 -2.89
C GLY A 50 0.91 -17.25 -4.41
N MET A 51 0.73 -16.04 -4.92
CA MET A 51 0.80 -15.74 -6.35
C MET A 51 2.21 -15.33 -6.75
N ASP A 52 2.49 -15.34 -8.09
CA ASP A 52 3.74 -14.84 -8.64
C ASP A 52 3.98 -13.40 -8.19
N ASN A 53 5.18 -13.11 -7.70
CA ASN A 53 5.54 -11.78 -7.20
C ASN A 53 5.73 -10.71 -8.28
N THR A 54 5.73 -11.10 -9.57
CA THR A 54 5.86 -10.13 -10.66
C THR A 54 4.62 -9.27 -10.74
N CYS A 55 4.79 -7.96 -10.52
CA CYS A 55 3.68 -7.01 -10.45
C CYS A 55 3.30 -6.42 -11.81
N GLU A 56 4.20 -6.44 -12.78
CA GLU A 56 4.02 -5.78 -14.06
C GLU A 56 4.00 -6.73 -15.24
N ILE A 57 3.27 -6.34 -16.28
CA ILE A 57 3.33 -6.94 -17.61
C ILE A 57 4.16 -5.99 -18.47
N PHE A 58 5.11 -6.55 -19.22
CA PHE A 58 5.96 -5.79 -20.14
C PHE A 58 5.55 -6.07 -21.57
N GLU A 59 5.23 -5.00 -22.33
CA GLU A 59 4.91 -5.10 -23.74
C GLU A 59 5.98 -4.41 -24.58
N HIS A 60 6.43 -5.12 -25.63
CA HIS A 60 7.40 -4.59 -26.57
C HIS A 60 6.65 -3.89 -27.73
N ILE A 61 6.99 -2.63 -27.99
CA ILE A 61 6.38 -1.85 -29.06
C ILE A 61 7.25 -1.99 -30.30
N ASN A 62 6.77 -2.72 -31.32
CA ASN A 62 7.53 -3.10 -32.50
C ASN A 62 8.02 -1.91 -33.35
N PHE A 63 7.29 -0.79 -33.35
CA PHE A 63 7.64 0.37 -34.20
C PHE A 63 8.73 1.24 -33.63
N THR A 64 8.86 1.34 -32.32
CA THR A 64 9.79 2.25 -31.64
C THR A 64 10.91 1.52 -30.91
N GLY A 65 10.80 0.20 -30.74
CA GLY A 65 11.68 -0.59 -29.89
C GLY A 65 11.51 -0.30 -28.40
N GLU A 66 10.52 0.50 -28.01
CA GLU A 66 10.23 0.83 -26.62
C GLU A 66 9.49 -0.32 -25.95
N THR A 67 9.74 -0.50 -24.64
CA THR A 67 9.02 -1.42 -23.79
C THR A 67 8.08 -0.65 -22.86
N LYS A 68 6.80 -0.95 -22.87
CA LYS A 68 5.83 -0.43 -21.91
C LYS A 68 5.59 -1.43 -20.80
N SER A 69 5.42 -0.95 -19.59
CA SER A 69 5.05 -1.77 -18.45
C SER A 69 3.67 -1.37 -17.94
N TYR A 70 2.92 -2.37 -17.50
CA TYR A 70 1.58 -2.19 -16.92
C TYR A 70 1.51 -2.98 -15.63
N THR A 71 0.91 -2.39 -14.58
CA THR A 71 0.64 -3.10 -13.34
C THR A 71 -0.46 -4.14 -13.58
N LYS A 72 -0.22 -5.36 -13.14
CA LYS A 72 -1.21 -6.44 -13.25
C LYS A 72 -2.46 -6.11 -12.43
N PRO A 73 -3.67 -6.49 -12.90
CA PRO A 73 -4.91 -6.17 -12.18
C PRO A 73 -5.02 -6.81 -10.80
N GLU A 74 -4.36 -7.94 -10.55
CA GLU A 74 -4.36 -8.63 -9.26
C GLU A 74 -3.45 -7.98 -8.21
N VAL A 75 -2.64 -7.00 -8.59
CA VAL A 75 -1.76 -6.30 -7.64
C VAL A 75 -2.59 -5.46 -6.68
N LEU A 76 -2.42 -5.72 -5.39
CA LEU A 76 -3.05 -4.93 -4.33
C LEU A 76 -2.22 -3.68 -4.06
N HIS A 77 -2.88 -2.53 -4.00
CA HIS A 77 -2.24 -1.31 -3.54
C HIS A 77 -1.90 -1.42 -2.05
N SER A 78 -0.91 -0.66 -1.58
CA SER A 78 -0.43 -0.80 -0.20
C SER A 78 -1.53 -0.58 0.84
N GLU A 79 -2.39 0.42 0.64
CA GLU A 79 -3.50 0.71 1.55
C GLU A 79 -4.57 -0.38 1.54
N ARG A 80 -4.79 -1.02 0.41
CA ARG A 80 -5.70 -2.18 0.32
C ARG A 80 -5.14 -3.35 1.12
N ASN A 81 -3.83 -3.56 1.08
CA ASN A 81 -3.18 -4.59 1.89
C ASN A 81 -3.39 -4.34 3.38
N CYS A 82 -3.31 -3.08 3.83
CA CYS A 82 -3.62 -2.74 5.23
C CYS A 82 -5.07 -3.09 5.57
N LEU A 83 -6.02 -2.72 4.72
CA LEU A 83 -7.44 -3.00 4.93
C LEU A 83 -7.72 -4.50 4.93
N MET A 84 -7.08 -5.27 4.06
CA MET A 84 -7.26 -6.72 4.00
C MET A 84 -6.69 -7.40 5.22
N LYS A 85 -5.55 -6.94 5.74
CA LYS A 85 -5.01 -7.43 7.03
C LYS A 85 -5.98 -7.16 8.17
N ALA A 86 -6.55 -5.97 8.23
CA ALA A 86 -7.54 -5.61 9.24
C ALA A 86 -8.77 -6.53 9.14
N ALA A 87 -9.27 -6.76 7.94
CA ALA A 87 -10.41 -7.62 7.70
C ALA A 87 -10.13 -9.07 8.11
N ARG A 88 -8.96 -9.60 7.76
CA ARG A 88 -8.55 -10.96 8.11
C ARG A 88 -8.46 -11.14 9.63
N GLU A 89 -7.94 -10.16 10.35
CA GLU A 89 -7.71 -10.23 11.79
C GLU A 89 -8.89 -9.71 12.63
N GLY A 90 -9.96 -9.25 11.98
CA GLY A 90 -11.12 -8.72 12.69
C GLY A 90 -10.83 -7.43 13.44
N ILE A 91 -9.96 -6.57 12.91
CA ILE A 91 -9.57 -5.30 13.52
C ILE A 91 -10.37 -4.17 12.89
N SER A 92 -11.09 -3.40 13.74
CA SER A 92 -11.78 -2.21 13.28
C SER A 92 -10.78 -1.09 12.98
N VAL A 93 -10.93 -0.46 11.82
CA VAL A 93 -10.12 0.68 11.42
C VAL A 93 -10.87 2.01 11.52
N VAL A 94 -12.11 1.97 12.02
CA VAL A 94 -12.97 3.16 12.15
C VAL A 94 -12.27 4.22 13.00
N GLY A 95 -12.17 5.43 12.45
CA GLY A 95 -11.52 6.55 13.13
C GLY A 95 -9.99 6.47 13.16
N GLY A 96 -9.41 5.53 12.46
CA GLY A 96 -7.96 5.40 12.36
C GLY A 96 -7.32 6.43 11.42
N THR A 97 -6.02 6.39 11.33
CA THR A 97 -5.21 7.25 10.46
C THR A 97 -4.34 6.37 9.57
N ILE A 98 -4.27 6.70 8.29
CA ILE A 98 -3.38 5.99 7.38
C ILE A 98 -2.30 6.92 6.85
N TYR A 99 -1.07 6.42 6.83
CA TYR A 99 0.12 7.09 6.30
C TYR A 99 0.53 6.34 5.03
N ILE A 100 0.59 7.04 3.92
CA ILE A 100 0.88 6.43 2.61
C ILE A 100 1.98 7.22 1.93
N THR A 101 2.94 6.54 1.31
CA THR A 101 4.08 7.18 0.65
C THR A 101 3.73 7.78 -0.72
N LEU A 102 2.58 7.41 -1.28
CA LEU A 102 2.04 7.96 -2.53
C LEU A 102 0.55 8.19 -2.35
N SER A 103 0.03 9.30 -2.86
CA SER A 103 -1.40 9.61 -2.77
C SER A 103 -2.26 8.45 -3.29
N PRO A 104 -3.32 8.06 -2.56
CA PRO A 104 -4.16 6.94 -2.99
C PRO A 104 -4.96 7.30 -4.25
N CYS A 105 -5.23 6.29 -5.07
CA CYS A 105 -6.12 6.46 -6.21
C CYS A 105 -7.57 6.66 -5.73
N VAL A 106 -8.46 7.06 -6.65
CA VAL A 106 -9.87 7.30 -6.31
C VAL A 106 -10.53 6.08 -5.69
N GLN A 107 -10.27 4.89 -6.23
CA GLN A 107 -10.84 3.64 -5.72
C GLN A 107 -10.37 3.34 -4.29
N CYS A 108 -9.07 3.48 -4.03
CA CYS A 108 -8.52 3.27 -2.69
C CYS A 108 -9.03 4.32 -1.71
N SER A 109 -9.12 5.58 -2.14
CA SER A 109 -9.68 6.66 -1.31
C SER A 109 -11.12 6.36 -0.89
N ALA A 110 -11.95 5.91 -1.82
CA ALA A 110 -13.33 5.54 -1.54
C ALA A 110 -13.42 4.40 -0.51
N MET A 111 -12.57 3.39 -0.65
CA MET A 111 -12.52 2.26 0.28
C MET A 111 -12.07 2.69 1.68
N LEU A 112 -11.08 3.57 1.76
CA LEU A 112 -10.58 4.10 3.03
C LEU A 112 -11.65 4.92 3.75
N ILE A 113 -12.36 5.77 3.02
CA ILE A 113 -13.44 6.58 3.59
C ILE A 113 -14.56 5.69 4.12
N GLN A 114 -14.90 4.63 3.39
CA GLN A 114 -15.99 3.72 3.77
C GLN A 114 -15.59 2.79 4.92
N ALA A 115 -14.33 2.50 5.06
CA ALA A 115 -13.85 1.64 6.15
C ALA A 115 -13.86 2.36 7.50
#